data_24fc8b63f6d6bcd898d56630c5253d81
#
_entry.id   24fc8b63f6d6bcd898d56630c5253d81
#
_cell.length_a   1.000
_cell.length_b   1.000
_cell.length_c   1.000
_cell.angle_alpha   90.00
_cell.angle_beta   90.00
_cell.angle_gamma   90.00
#
_symmetry.space_group_name_H-M   'P 1'
#
loop_
_entity.id
_entity.type
_entity.pdbx_description
1 polymer ?
#
loop_
_entity_poly.entity_id
_entity_poly.type
_entity_poly.pdbx_seq_one_letter_code
_entity_poly.pdbx_strand_id
1 'polypeptide(L)'
;IVPSNELAMNLALIGHGKMGQQVERCALELGHSIQMIANGQWDSASLKRVDLTIEFSRPEAAFENVTKCLRAGVAVVCGTTGWNDKIPAAEKLCKELGGSFLFASNFSIGVNLLFALNKWLAERMDGQAGFAPELEEIHHEHKLDAPSGTAIRLAEDLIQAVDRIGQWK
;
A
#
# COMPACT_ATOMS: atom_id res chain seq x y z
N ILE A 1 -15.96 17.96 8.31
CA ILE A 1 -15.10 18.59 9.34
C ILE A 1 -13.69 18.52 8.77
N VAL A 2 -13.19 19.64 8.24
CA VAL A 2 -11.78 19.77 7.84
C VAL A 2 -11.00 19.96 9.15
N PRO A 3 -9.98 19.13 9.45
CA PRO A 3 -9.17 19.35 10.64
C PRO A 3 -8.48 20.72 10.52
N SER A 4 -8.41 21.43 11.62
CA SER A 4 -7.65 22.66 11.75
C SER A 4 -6.18 22.46 11.29
N ASN A 5 -5.59 23.50 10.75
CA ASN A 5 -4.29 23.64 10.11
C ASN A 5 -3.06 23.24 11.00
N GLU A 6 -3.26 22.47 12.06
CA GLU A 6 -2.20 22.12 13.03
C GLU A 6 -1.24 21.01 12.57
N LEU A 7 -1.51 20.39 11.41
CA LEU A 7 -0.70 19.27 10.87
C LEU A 7 -0.36 19.45 9.39
N ALA A 8 -0.18 20.70 8.91
CA ALA A 8 0.29 20.91 7.55
C ALA A 8 1.70 20.33 7.40
N MET A 9 1.88 19.47 6.41
CA MET A 9 3.13 18.72 6.14
C MET A 9 3.71 19.14 4.79
N ASN A 10 5.03 19.04 4.69
CA ASN A 10 5.77 19.15 3.44
C ASN A 10 5.90 17.75 2.84
N LEU A 11 5.24 17.50 1.74
CA LEU A 11 5.18 16.19 1.11
C LEU A 11 6.07 16.11 -0.13
N ALA A 12 6.63 14.93 -0.37
CA ALA A 12 7.19 14.55 -1.66
C ALA A 12 6.32 13.46 -2.30
N LEU A 13 6.08 13.56 -3.59
CA LEU A 13 5.37 12.57 -4.37
C LEU A 13 6.34 11.87 -5.32
N ILE A 14 6.45 10.56 -5.23
CA ILE A 14 7.24 9.73 -6.14
C ILE A 14 6.27 8.88 -6.97
N GLY A 15 6.28 9.09 -8.28
CA GLY A 15 5.26 8.61 -9.18
C GLY A 15 4.12 9.62 -9.33
N HIS A 16 3.93 10.14 -10.55
CA HIS A 16 2.92 11.15 -10.87
C HIS A 16 1.95 10.65 -11.97
N GLY A 17 1.58 9.36 -11.88
CA GLY A 17 0.51 8.77 -12.66
C GLY A 17 -0.87 9.18 -12.12
N LYS A 18 -1.92 8.41 -12.47
CA LYS A 18 -3.30 8.70 -12.02
C LYS A 18 -3.41 8.83 -10.49
N MET A 19 -2.77 7.92 -9.74
CA MET A 19 -2.79 7.99 -8.27
C MET A 19 -1.99 9.17 -7.72
N GLY A 20 -0.77 9.40 -8.21
CA GLY A 20 0.04 10.54 -7.77
C GLY A 20 -0.65 11.88 -7.95
N GLN A 21 -1.30 12.11 -9.09
CA GLN A 21 -2.10 13.31 -9.36
C GLN A 21 -3.30 13.44 -8.41
N GLN A 22 -3.96 12.34 -8.10
CA GLN A 22 -5.07 12.34 -7.16
C GLN A 22 -4.59 12.66 -5.74
N VAL A 23 -3.47 12.08 -5.32
CA VAL A 23 -2.84 12.33 -4.01
C VAL A 23 -2.41 13.80 -3.91
N GLU A 24 -1.78 14.36 -4.96
CA GLU A 24 -1.42 15.78 -5.02
C GLU A 24 -2.63 16.67 -4.76
N ARG A 25 -3.70 16.45 -5.51
CA ARG A 25 -4.93 17.22 -5.37
C ARG A 25 -5.49 17.18 -3.94
N CYS A 26 -5.64 15.98 -3.39
CA CYS A 26 -6.17 15.80 -2.03
C CYS A 26 -5.23 16.42 -0.98
N ALA A 27 -3.92 16.30 -1.15
CA ALA A 27 -2.95 16.87 -0.22
C ALA A 27 -3.06 18.41 -0.18
N LEU A 28 -3.16 19.06 -1.35
CA LEU A 28 -3.33 20.51 -1.45
C LEU A 28 -4.68 20.97 -0.86
N GLU A 29 -5.77 20.24 -1.14
CA GLU A 29 -7.11 20.50 -0.57
C GLU A 29 -7.12 20.40 0.97
N LEU A 30 -6.28 19.51 1.54
CA LEU A 30 -6.09 19.34 2.99
C LEU A 30 -5.09 20.33 3.61
N GLY A 31 -4.49 21.23 2.82
CA GLY A 31 -3.59 22.27 3.30
C GLY A 31 -2.14 21.82 3.45
N HIS A 32 -1.75 20.65 2.89
CA HIS A 32 -0.35 20.23 2.82
C HIS A 32 0.38 20.94 1.67
N SER A 33 1.72 20.99 1.76
CA SER A 33 2.58 21.57 0.73
C SER A 33 3.31 20.46 -0.04
N ILE A 34 3.34 20.53 -1.36
CA ILE A 34 4.13 19.61 -2.19
C ILE A 34 5.48 20.25 -2.48
N GLN A 35 6.55 19.70 -1.91
CA GLN A 35 7.91 20.19 -2.07
C GLN A 35 8.63 19.56 -3.27
N MET A 36 8.24 18.33 -3.63
CA MET A 36 8.83 17.59 -4.74
C MET A 36 7.81 16.70 -5.41
N ILE A 37 7.85 16.65 -6.73
CA ILE A 37 7.18 15.62 -7.54
C ILE A 37 8.26 14.96 -8.40
N ALA A 38 8.44 13.65 -8.25
CA ALA A 38 9.38 12.87 -9.04
C ALA A 38 8.62 11.91 -9.96
N ASN A 39 8.91 11.97 -11.24
CA ASN A 39 8.39 11.04 -12.25
C ASN A 39 9.55 10.48 -13.10
N GLY A 40 10.37 9.63 -12.50
CA GLY A 40 11.60 9.09 -13.09
C GLY A 40 12.76 9.14 -12.08
N GLN A 41 13.96 9.42 -12.60
CA GLN A 41 15.16 9.57 -11.73
C GLN A 41 15.07 10.85 -10.89
N TRP A 42 15.47 10.76 -9.64
CA TRP A 42 15.49 11.87 -8.69
C TRP A 42 16.64 11.73 -7.68
N ASP A 43 17.04 12.85 -7.06
CA ASP A 43 18.11 12.90 -6.07
C ASP A 43 17.52 13.07 -4.66
N SER A 44 18.05 12.31 -3.69
CA SER A 44 17.69 12.38 -2.27
C SER A 44 17.95 13.77 -1.65
N ALA A 45 18.84 14.57 -2.22
CA ALA A 45 19.03 15.97 -1.81
C ALA A 45 17.76 16.82 -1.92
N SER A 46 16.82 16.44 -2.76
CA SER A 46 15.51 17.08 -2.92
C SER A 46 14.57 16.88 -1.73
N LEU A 47 14.90 15.96 -0.82
CA LEU A 47 14.09 15.66 0.37
C LEU A 47 14.40 16.51 1.60
N LYS A 48 15.31 17.51 1.54
CA LYS A 48 15.80 18.27 2.70
C LYS A 48 14.73 18.97 3.55
N ARG A 49 13.55 19.22 3.02
CA ARG A 49 12.44 19.88 3.72
C ARG A 49 11.15 19.08 3.66
N VAL A 50 11.27 17.79 3.43
CA VAL A 50 10.13 16.87 3.27
C VAL A 50 9.91 16.15 4.60
N ASP A 51 8.70 16.19 5.08
CA ASP A 51 8.27 15.48 6.29
C ASP A 51 7.86 14.04 5.98
N LEU A 52 7.23 13.83 4.82
CA LEU A 52 6.70 12.53 4.39
C LEU A 52 6.77 12.39 2.88
N THR A 53 7.19 11.22 2.42
CA THR A 53 7.13 10.82 1.02
C THR A 53 5.95 9.89 0.78
N ILE A 54 5.20 10.13 -0.30
CA ILE A 54 4.13 9.26 -0.79
C ILE A 54 4.58 8.66 -2.12
N GLU A 55 4.71 7.34 -2.18
CA GLU A 55 5.30 6.59 -3.29
C GLU A 55 4.23 5.76 -4.01
N PHE A 56 3.92 6.14 -5.27
CA PHE A 56 3.03 5.44 -6.20
C PHE A 56 3.65 5.40 -7.60
N SER A 57 4.79 4.72 -7.74
CA SER A 57 5.52 4.64 -9.00
C SER A 57 5.28 3.31 -9.74
N ARG A 58 6.35 2.57 -9.98
CA ARG A 58 6.34 1.27 -10.66
C ARG A 58 7.04 0.22 -9.81
N PRO A 59 6.65 -1.07 -9.92
CA PRO A 59 7.22 -2.16 -9.13
C PRO A 59 8.75 -2.20 -9.13
N GLU A 60 9.34 -1.97 -10.32
CA GLU A 60 10.80 -2.05 -10.52
C GLU A 60 11.56 -0.95 -9.75
N ALA A 61 10.92 0.21 -9.56
CA ALA A 61 11.52 1.39 -8.92
C ALA A 61 11.20 1.50 -7.42
N ALA A 62 10.13 0.84 -6.95
CA ALA A 62 9.60 1.04 -5.60
C ALA A 62 10.63 0.79 -4.50
N PHE A 63 11.37 -0.32 -4.56
CA PHE A 63 12.40 -0.65 -3.57
C PHE A 63 13.51 0.41 -3.49
N GLU A 64 13.99 0.87 -4.64
CA GLU A 64 15.04 1.91 -4.70
C GLU A 64 14.49 3.23 -4.15
N ASN A 65 13.28 3.63 -4.55
CA ASN A 65 12.63 4.85 -4.07
C ASN A 65 12.48 4.83 -2.55
N VAL A 66 11.89 3.76 -1.99
CA VAL A 66 11.70 3.60 -0.55
C VAL A 66 13.02 3.65 0.20
N THR A 67 14.03 2.91 -0.26
CA THR A 67 15.34 2.87 0.42
C THR A 67 16.07 4.20 0.35
N LYS A 68 15.95 4.97 -0.73
CA LYS A 68 16.49 6.33 -0.83
C LYS A 68 15.84 7.26 0.20
N CYS A 69 14.52 7.21 0.35
CA CYS A 69 13.81 8.04 1.33
C CYS A 69 14.21 7.69 2.76
N LEU A 70 14.25 6.40 3.11
CA LEU A 70 14.65 5.93 4.43
C LEU A 70 16.10 6.36 4.78
N ARG A 71 17.02 6.24 3.83
CA ARG A 71 18.41 6.70 4.02
C ARG A 71 18.54 8.21 4.14
N ALA A 72 17.60 8.96 3.57
CA ALA A 72 17.51 10.41 3.75
C ALA A 72 16.83 10.80 5.09
N GLY A 73 16.40 9.83 5.90
CA GLY A 73 15.69 10.06 7.16
C GLY A 73 14.24 10.53 6.99
N VAL A 74 13.64 10.35 5.82
CA VAL A 74 12.27 10.78 5.53
C VAL A 74 11.32 9.59 5.60
N ALA A 75 10.20 9.75 6.30
CA ALA A 75 9.14 8.76 6.39
C ALA A 75 8.53 8.46 5.02
N VAL A 76 8.09 7.20 4.80
CA VAL A 76 7.56 6.76 3.50
C VAL A 76 6.24 6.03 3.66
N VAL A 77 5.25 6.47 2.89
CA VAL A 77 4.01 5.72 2.62
C VAL A 77 4.07 5.22 1.18
N CYS A 78 4.07 3.91 0.98
CA CYS A 78 4.17 3.29 -0.33
C CYS A 78 2.91 2.50 -0.69
N GLY A 79 2.34 2.81 -1.85
CA GLY A 79 1.20 2.11 -2.43
C GLY A 79 1.51 1.40 -3.74
N THR A 80 2.75 1.43 -4.21
CA THR A 80 3.16 0.66 -5.38
C THR A 80 3.10 -0.84 -5.07
N THR A 81 2.38 -1.60 -5.86
CA THR A 81 2.23 -3.06 -5.75
C THR A 81 3.22 -3.80 -6.66
N GLY A 82 3.32 -5.13 -6.53
CA GLY A 82 4.11 -5.98 -7.43
C GLY A 82 5.60 -6.06 -7.11
N TRP A 83 6.02 -5.70 -5.89
CA TRP A 83 7.41 -5.81 -5.40
C TRP A 83 7.51 -6.48 -4.01
N ASN A 84 6.54 -7.36 -3.72
CA ASN A 84 6.35 -8.00 -2.40
C ASN A 84 7.59 -8.75 -1.90
N ASP A 85 8.37 -9.33 -2.82
CA ASP A 85 9.61 -10.04 -2.54
C ASP A 85 10.69 -9.16 -1.87
N LYS A 86 10.63 -7.83 -2.08
CA LYS A 86 11.59 -6.85 -1.54
C LYS A 86 11.08 -6.10 -0.30
N ILE A 87 9.80 -6.21 0.04
CA ILE A 87 9.23 -5.53 1.22
C ILE A 87 9.96 -5.91 2.52
N PRO A 88 10.27 -7.19 2.80
CA PRO A 88 10.99 -7.55 4.02
C PRO A 88 12.37 -6.89 4.13
N ALA A 89 13.05 -6.68 3.00
CA ALA A 89 14.33 -5.99 2.99
C ALA A 89 14.19 -4.48 3.28
N ALA A 90 13.13 -3.84 2.77
CA ALA A 90 12.81 -2.44 3.08
C ALA A 90 12.43 -2.26 4.56
N GLU A 91 11.63 -3.15 5.12
CA GLU A 91 11.27 -3.14 6.54
C GLU A 91 12.48 -3.33 7.45
N LYS A 92 13.39 -4.24 7.08
CA LYS A 92 14.64 -4.44 7.81
C LYS A 92 15.48 -3.16 7.81
N LEU A 93 15.68 -2.55 6.63
CA LEU A 93 16.42 -1.29 6.52
C LEU A 93 15.75 -0.16 7.33
N CYS A 94 14.41 -0.08 7.30
CA CYS A 94 13.65 0.89 8.07
C CYS A 94 13.94 0.75 9.58
N LYS A 95 13.93 -0.48 10.10
CA LYS A 95 14.27 -0.77 11.52
C LYS A 95 15.72 -0.42 11.86
N GLU A 96 16.67 -0.77 10.98
CA GLU A 96 18.10 -0.46 11.17
C GLU A 96 18.37 1.05 11.22
N LEU A 97 17.63 1.84 10.46
CA LEU A 97 17.76 3.29 10.40
C LEU A 97 16.89 4.03 11.44
N GLY A 98 16.05 3.34 12.20
CA GLY A 98 15.06 3.96 13.09
C GLY A 98 14.05 4.84 12.34
N GLY A 99 13.77 4.50 11.08
CA GLY A 99 12.88 5.25 10.18
C GLY A 99 11.41 4.89 10.35
N SER A 100 10.57 5.42 9.45
CA SER A 100 9.14 5.11 9.37
C SER A 100 8.76 4.68 7.95
N PHE A 101 8.18 3.50 7.83
CA PHE A 101 7.75 2.94 6.56
C PHE A 101 6.37 2.29 6.73
N LEU A 102 5.42 2.70 5.87
CA LEU A 102 4.11 2.08 5.75
C LEU A 102 3.93 1.60 4.31
N PHE A 103 3.70 0.32 4.15
CA PHE A 103 3.26 -0.27 2.88
C PHE A 103 1.82 -0.76 2.99
N ALA A 104 1.01 -0.47 1.98
CA ALA A 104 -0.30 -1.10 1.80
C ALA A 104 -0.60 -1.28 0.31
N SER A 105 -1.08 -2.45 -0.05
CA SER A 105 -1.57 -2.72 -1.41
C SER A 105 -2.89 -2.02 -1.72
N ASN A 106 -3.62 -1.60 -0.67
CA ASN A 106 -4.89 -0.90 -0.76
C ASN A 106 -5.09 0.03 0.44
N PHE A 107 -5.41 1.29 0.20
CA PHE A 107 -5.68 2.31 1.22
C PHE A 107 -7.18 2.58 1.40
N SER A 108 -8.07 1.85 0.72
CA SER A 108 -9.51 1.96 0.92
C SER A 108 -9.91 1.41 2.29
N ILE A 109 -10.52 2.24 3.13
CA ILE A 109 -11.04 1.81 4.43
C ILE A 109 -12.03 0.66 4.25
N GLY A 110 -12.95 0.75 3.27
CA GLY A 110 -13.94 -0.29 2.99
C GLY A 110 -13.32 -1.63 2.62
N VAL A 111 -12.28 -1.63 1.78
CA VAL A 111 -11.56 -2.86 1.41
C VAL A 111 -10.80 -3.45 2.61
N ASN A 112 -10.17 -2.63 3.43
CA ASN A 112 -9.49 -3.11 4.63
C ASN A 112 -10.45 -3.67 5.67
N LEU A 113 -11.65 -3.08 5.81
CA LEU A 113 -12.73 -3.64 6.64
C LEU A 113 -13.22 -4.98 6.08
N LEU A 114 -13.34 -5.11 4.75
CA LEU A 114 -13.68 -6.37 4.11
C LEU A 114 -12.64 -7.46 4.40
N PHE A 115 -11.35 -7.16 4.31
CA PHE A 115 -10.29 -8.11 4.69
C PHE A 115 -10.41 -8.55 6.15
N ALA A 116 -10.61 -7.60 7.07
CA ALA A 116 -10.77 -7.91 8.48
C ALA A 116 -12.01 -8.80 8.74
N LEU A 117 -13.14 -8.50 8.09
CA LEU A 117 -14.37 -9.29 8.18
C LEU A 117 -14.19 -10.70 7.59
N ASN A 118 -13.53 -10.81 6.43
CA ASN A 118 -13.24 -12.08 5.77
C ASN A 118 -12.42 -13.01 6.69
N LYS A 119 -11.36 -12.50 7.27
CA LYS A 119 -10.53 -13.24 8.21
C LYS A 119 -11.32 -13.66 9.45
N TRP A 120 -12.04 -12.73 10.07
CA TRP A 120 -12.86 -13.02 11.25
C TRP A 120 -13.92 -14.10 10.97
N LEU A 121 -14.61 -14.03 9.81
CA LEU A 121 -15.60 -15.02 9.40
C LEU A 121 -14.95 -16.37 9.15
N ALA A 122 -13.82 -16.41 8.46
CA ALA A 122 -13.08 -17.64 8.15
C ALA A 122 -12.70 -18.39 9.45
N GLU A 123 -12.14 -17.70 10.45
CA GLU A 123 -11.79 -18.26 11.76
C GLU A 123 -13.01 -18.87 12.48
N ARG A 124 -14.21 -18.27 12.35
CA ARG A 124 -15.46 -18.77 12.96
C ARG A 124 -16.05 -19.96 12.22
N MET A 125 -15.81 -20.03 10.91
CA MET A 125 -16.35 -21.08 10.05
C MET A 125 -15.43 -22.30 9.93
N ASP A 126 -14.20 -22.24 10.43
CA ASP A 126 -13.25 -23.36 10.32
C ASP A 126 -13.78 -24.65 10.92
N GLY A 127 -14.38 -24.61 12.12
CA GLY A 127 -15.00 -25.77 12.76
C GLY A 127 -16.32 -26.26 12.16
N GLN A 128 -16.84 -25.62 11.10
CA GLN A 128 -18.16 -25.91 10.50
C GLN A 128 -18.01 -26.77 9.23
N ALA A 129 -17.88 -28.09 9.37
CA ALA A 129 -17.58 -29.00 8.27
C ALA A 129 -18.63 -29.01 7.13
N GLY A 130 -19.85 -28.54 7.37
CA GLY A 130 -20.91 -28.45 6.36
C GLY A 130 -20.78 -27.25 5.41
N PHE A 131 -19.81 -26.38 5.60
CA PHE A 131 -19.61 -25.17 4.80
C PHE A 131 -18.28 -25.21 4.05
N ALA A 132 -18.27 -24.76 2.79
CA ALA A 132 -17.08 -24.53 2.01
C ALA A 132 -17.07 -23.06 1.53
N PRO A 133 -15.96 -22.33 1.67
CA PRO A 133 -15.88 -20.99 1.10
C PRO A 133 -15.71 -21.06 -0.42
N GLU A 134 -16.37 -20.13 -1.09
CA GLU A 134 -16.21 -19.88 -2.51
C GLU A 134 -15.97 -18.39 -2.72
N LEU A 135 -15.05 -18.03 -3.59
CA LEU A 135 -14.74 -16.65 -3.94
C LEU A 135 -14.84 -16.48 -5.44
N GLU A 136 -15.70 -15.56 -5.87
CA GLU A 136 -15.85 -15.16 -7.26
C GLU A 136 -15.53 -13.67 -7.39
N GLU A 137 -14.75 -13.29 -8.41
CA GLU A 137 -14.53 -11.90 -8.78
C GLU A 137 -14.97 -11.62 -10.20
N ILE A 138 -15.60 -10.46 -10.39
CA ILE A 138 -16.08 -10.02 -11.69
C ILE A 138 -15.47 -8.64 -11.98
N HIS A 139 -14.83 -8.51 -13.13
CA HIS A 139 -14.21 -7.26 -13.58
C HIS A 139 -14.64 -6.90 -15.00
N HIS A 140 -14.37 -5.66 -15.38
CA HIS A 140 -14.52 -5.21 -16.75
C HIS A 140 -13.50 -5.90 -17.68
N GLU A 141 -13.81 -6.01 -18.96
CA GLU A 141 -12.99 -6.70 -19.97
C GLU A 141 -11.55 -6.17 -20.16
N HIS A 142 -11.29 -4.93 -19.73
CA HIS A 142 -9.96 -4.30 -19.86
C HIS A 142 -9.03 -4.53 -18.67
N LYS A 143 -9.43 -5.37 -17.70
CA LYS A 143 -8.57 -5.73 -16.57
C LYS A 143 -7.46 -6.69 -17.02
N LEU A 144 -6.21 -6.28 -16.83
CA LEU A 144 -5.04 -7.04 -17.31
C LEU A 144 -4.58 -8.12 -16.32
N ASP A 145 -4.79 -7.91 -15.03
CA ASP A 145 -4.41 -8.84 -13.97
C ASP A 145 -5.64 -9.63 -13.46
N ALA A 146 -5.55 -10.96 -13.50
CA ALA A 146 -6.52 -11.88 -12.92
C ALA A 146 -5.76 -13.10 -12.36
N PRO A 147 -6.05 -13.50 -11.12
CA PRO A 147 -6.93 -12.83 -10.16
C PRO A 147 -6.38 -11.50 -9.67
N SER A 148 -7.26 -10.61 -9.17
CA SER A 148 -6.87 -9.32 -8.62
C SER A 148 -6.09 -9.47 -7.30
N GLY A 149 -5.27 -8.48 -6.96
CA GLY A 149 -4.60 -8.45 -5.66
C GLY A 149 -5.56 -8.51 -4.47
N THR A 150 -6.77 -7.97 -4.62
CA THR A 150 -7.84 -8.08 -3.60
C THR A 150 -8.35 -9.50 -3.46
N ALA A 151 -8.62 -10.19 -4.58
CA ALA A 151 -9.08 -11.58 -4.56
C ALA A 151 -8.00 -12.53 -4.01
N ILE A 152 -6.74 -12.34 -4.42
CA ILE A 152 -5.60 -13.09 -3.89
C ILE A 152 -5.53 -12.94 -2.37
N ARG A 153 -5.61 -11.72 -1.85
CA ARG A 153 -5.56 -11.47 -0.42
C ARG A 153 -6.72 -12.12 0.33
N LEU A 154 -7.95 -12.02 -0.19
CA LEU A 154 -9.11 -12.68 0.41
C LEU A 154 -8.94 -14.21 0.45
N ALA A 155 -8.43 -14.81 -0.63
CA ALA A 155 -8.16 -16.24 -0.69
C ALA A 155 -7.04 -16.67 0.28
N GLU A 156 -5.96 -15.91 0.39
CA GLU A 156 -4.88 -16.17 1.33
C GLU A 156 -5.36 -16.11 2.78
N ASP A 157 -6.18 -15.11 3.13
CA ASP A 157 -6.76 -14.99 4.48
C ASP A 157 -7.66 -16.20 4.80
N LEU A 158 -8.42 -16.74 3.83
CA LEU A 158 -9.22 -17.96 3.98
C LEU A 158 -8.33 -19.20 4.20
N ILE A 159 -7.28 -19.38 3.39
CA ILE A 159 -6.34 -20.50 3.50
C ILE A 159 -5.62 -20.50 4.85
N GLN A 160 -5.24 -19.32 5.34
CA GLN A 160 -4.56 -19.19 6.62
C GLN A 160 -5.47 -19.46 7.83
N ALA A 161 -6.77 -19.18 7.71
CA ALA A 161 -7.72 -19.25 8.80
C ALA A 161 -8.55 -20.54 8.84
N VAL A 162 -8.55 -21.34 7.77
CA VAL A 162 -9.36 -22.56 7.65
C VAL A 162 -8.48 -23.76 7.36
N ASP A 163 -8.18 -24.57 8.36
CA ASP A 163 -7.21 -25.68 8.32
C ASP A 163 -7.46 -26.72 7.20
N ARG A 164 -8.73 -26.92 6.82
CA ARG A 164 -9.11 -27.88 5.77
C ARG A 164 -8.90 -27.39 4.34
N ILE A 165 -8.48 -26.13 4.16
CA ILE A 165 -8.24 -25.53 2.83
C ILE A 165 -6.73 -25.42 2.64
N GLY A 166 -6.18 -26.18 1.70
CA GLY A 166 -4.72 -26.17 1.43
C GLY A 166 -4.29 -25.17 0.37
N GLN A 167 -5.13 -24.88 -0.61
CA GLN A 167 -4.84 -23.97 -1.72
C GLN A 167 -6.11 -23.57 -2.47
N TRP A 168 -6.08 -22.42 -3.14
CA TRP A 168 -7.09 -22.02 -4.10
C TRP A 168 -6.72 -22.49 -5.53
N LYS A 169 -7.74 -22.68 -6.38
CA LYS A 169 -7.57 -23.12 -7.77
C LYS A 169 -7.96 -22.01 -8.72
#